data_d2d6fc5d807b216301efd023b909f0f0
#
_entry.id   d2d6fc5d807b216301efd023b909f0f0
#
_cell.length_a   1.000
_cell.length_b   1.000
_cell.length_c   1.000
_cell.angle_alpha   90.00
_cell.angle_beta   90.00
_cell.angle_gamma   90.00
#
_symmetry.space_group_name_H-M   'P 1'
#
loop_
_entity.id
_entity.type
_entity.pdbx_description
1 polymer ?
#
loop_
_entity_poly.entity_id
_entity_poly.type
_entity_poly.pdbx_seq_one_letter_code
_entity_poly.pdbx_strand_id
1 'polypeptide(L)'
;MSNLIISKKNEVYLHVDAEPHVYYELADQFTFELPDAKFMPQYKSKYWDGKIRLFNTQNGNIYVGLLDRIVQFCKDHEYTYEFQESEYYGLPFEVNDFISKEGVKDYMFSICKHSPREYQIEGVYDALRHNRKLLISPTASGKSLMIYSIVRYYVGRKQSILIVVPTTSLVEQMYKDFADYGWDVGSYCHKIYAGKERETDSQVIITTWQSIYKLPRKYFDRFSVVIGDEAHQFKSKSLVSIMGKLGDAKYRFGFTGTLSGSQTHKWVLEGLFGPSYKIIKTNELMKKGHVASLDINVLLLKHPPTRFETFEDEVQYIIGHNQRNNFIKNLALDLKGNTLILFARVEGHGEPLYNLINSNTVINRHVFFVHGGVATEDREQIREITESESDAIIVASYGTFSTGINIKNLHNVIFASPSKSRIRNLQSIGRVLRKGSNKTKATLYDIADDISYKSRRNYTLNHLIERIKVYNEENFNYDIVNIPLKK
;
A
#
# COMPACT_ATOMS: atom_id res chain seq x y z
N MET A 1 -14.12 8.89 41.26
CA MET A 1 -14.62 8.05 40.14
C MET A 1 -13.78 8.41 38.92
N SER A 2 -13.47 7.44 38.07
CA SER A 2 -12.72 7.70 36.84
C SER A 2 -13.62 8.47 35.86
N ASN A 3 -13.03 9.43 35.09
CA ASN A 3 -13.80 10.19 34.11
C ASN A 3 -14.26 9.32 32.93
N LEU A 4 -13.48 8.25 32.62
CA LEU A 4 -13.79 7.30 31.56
C LEU A 4 -13.64 5.86 32.05
N ILE A 5 -14.61 5.02 31.70
CA ILE A 5 -14.50 3.56 31.85
C ILE A 5 -14.43 2.97 30.44
N ILE A 6 -13.39 2.19 30.17
CA ILE A 6 -13.11 1.64 28.85
C ILE A 6 -13.17 0.11 28.95
N SER A 7 -14.09 -0.50 28.20
CA SER A 7 -14.26 -1.94 28.12
C SER A 7 -14.20 -2.45 26.68
N LYS A 8 -13.91 -3.73 26.51
CA LYS A 8 -13.93 -4.38 25.19
C LYS A 8 -15.31 -4.93 24.88
N LYS A 9 -16.03 -4.37 23.91
CA LYS A 9 -17.34 -4.86 23.46
C LYS A 9 -17.23 -6.13 22.61
N ASN A 10 -16.23 -6.17 21.73
CA ASN A 10 -15.81 -7.31 20.90
C ASN A 10 -14.43 -7.02 20.31
N GLU A 11 -13.92 -7.89 19.44
CA GLU A 11 -12.59 -7.68 18.84
C GLU A 11 -12.55 -6.55 17.78
N VAL A 12 -13.64 -5.84 17.53
CA VAL A 12 -13.70 -4.66 16.66
C VAL A 12 -13.80 -3.38 17.45
N TYR A 13 -14.64 -3.37 18.51
CA TYR A 13 -15.03 -2.15 19.21
C TYR A 13 -14.74 -2.21 20.70
N LEU A 14 -14.21 -1.09 21.19
CA LEU A 14 -14.29 -0.70 22.60
C LEU A 14 -15.63 -0.01 22.84
N HIS A 15 -16.08 -0.05 24.09
CA HIS A 15 -17.13 0.79 24.63
C HIS A 15 -16.47 1.72 25.65
N VAL A 16 -16.71 3.01 25.49
CA VAL A 16 -16.30 4.06 26.44
C VAL A 16 -17.55 4.54 27.15
N ASP A 17 -17.57 4.46 28.47
CA ASP A 17 -18.59 5.05 29.31
C ASP A 17 -17.99 6.29 29.97
N ALA A 18 -18.61 7.45 29.79
CA ALA A 18 -18.16 8.73 30.28
C ALA A 18 -19.30 9.74 30.32
N GLU A 19 -19.09 10.86 30.97
CA GLU A 19 -20.06 11.98 31.00
C GLU A 19 -20.27 12.58 29.60
N PRO A 20 -21.45 13.17 29.33
CA PRO A 20 -21.81 13.67 28.01
C PRO A 20 -20.81 14.68 27.41
N HIS A 21 -20.20 15.55 28.22
CA HIS A 21 -19.23 16.53 27.73
C HIS A 21 -17.96 15.84 27.19
N VAL A 22 -17.49 14.76 27.84
CA VAL A 22 -16.35 13.97 27.39
C VAL A 22 -16.66 13.28 26.05
N TYR A 23 -17.90 12.86 25.83
CA TYR A 23 -18.32 12.29 24.53
C TYR A 23 -18.19 13.30 23.39
N TYR A 24 -18.54 14.55 23.60
CA TYR A 24 -18.40 15.60 22.58
C TYR A 24 -16.93 15.89 22.30
N GLU A 25 -16.09 15.94 23.31
CA GLU A 25 -14.65 16.14 23.14
C GLU A 25 -13.99 14.96 22.42
N LEU A 26 -14.35 13.72 22.78
CA LEU A 26 -13.93 12.53 22.04
C LEU A 26 -14.42 12.55 20.59
N ALA A 27 -15.67 12.97 20.37
CA ALA A 27 -16.21 13.10 19.02
C ALA A 27 -15.43 14.10 18.17
N ASP A 28 -15.06 15.25 18.75
CA ASP A 28 -14.25 16.26 18.05
C ASP A 28 -12.86 15.74 17.75
N GLN A 29 -12.20 15.11 18.73
CA GLN A 29 -10.85 14.53 18.58
C GLN A 29 -10.81 13.43 17.51
N PHE A 30 -11.87 12.60 17.41
CA PHE A 30 -11.95 11.46 16.50
C PHE A 30 -12.83 11.71 15.27
N THR A 31 -13.07 12.98 14.94
CA THR A 31 -13.76 13.40 13.71
C THR A 31 -12.80 14.13 12.78
N PHE A 32 -12.75 13.72 11.52
CA PHE A 32 -11.84 14.27 10.53
C PHE A 32 -12.59 14.69 9.26
N GLU A 33 -12.23 15.85 8.73
CA GLU A 33 -12.66 16.26 7.39
C GLU A 33 -11.85 15.52 6.32
N LEU A 34 -12.52 14.97 5.34
CA LEU A 34 -11.84 14.36 4.21
C LEU A 34 -11.42 15.46 3.21
N PRO A 35 -10.12 15.65 2.94
CA PRO A 35 -9.64 16.78 2.11
C PRO A 35 -10.32 16.90 0.73
N ASP A 36 -10.66 15.76 0.13
CA ASP A 36 -11.28 15.70 -1.21
C ASP A 36 -12.82 15.53 -1.16
N ALA A 37 -13.44 15.65 0.03
CA ALA A 37 -14.88 15.45 0.20
C ALA A 37 -15.73 16.31 -0.74
N LYS A 38 -15.35 17.57 -0.91
CA LYS A 38 -16.06 18.54 -1.79
C LYS A 38 -16.19 18.11 -3.25
N PHE A 39 -15.36 17.18 -3.70
CA PHE A 39 -15.42 16.64 -5.06
C PHE A 39 -16.27 15.38 -5.17
N MET A 40 -16.66 14.79 -4.05
CA MET A 40 -17.44 13.55 -4.02
C MET A 40 -18.94 13.81 -4.28
N PRO A 41 -19.63 12.96 -5.08
CA PRO A 41 -21.05 13.12 -5.36
C PRO A 41 -21.92 13.18 -4.09
N GLN A 42 -21.64 12.38 -3.07
CA GLN A 42 -22.36 12.31 -1.81
C GLN A 42 -22.29 13.62 -1.00
N TYR A 43 -21.16 14.32 -1.07
CA TYR A 43 -20.99 15.65 -0.47
C TYR A 43 -21.75 16.69 -1.27
N LYS A 44 -21.63 16.68 -2.60
CA LYS A 44 -22.34 17.60 -3.51
C LYS A 44 -23.86 17.47 -3.38
N SER A 45 -24.38 16.26 -3.19
CA SER A 45 -25.80 15.99 -2.96
C SER A 45 -26.25 16.25 -1.52
N LYS A 46 -25.38 16.74 -0.63
CA LYS A 46 -25.63 16.98 0.80
C LYS A 46 -26.06 15.72 1.59
N TYR A 47 -25.89 14.54 1.04
CA TYR A 47 -26.17 13.27 1.71
C TYR A 47 -25.14 12.94 2.79
N TRP A 48 -23.95 13.53 2.72
CA TRP A 48 -22.85 13.36 3.65
C TRP A 48 -22.11 14.69 3.85
N ASP A 49 -21.71 14.98 5.08
CA ASP A 49 -21.06 16.23 5.50
C ASP A 49 -19.55 16.29 5.26
N GLY A 50 -18.97 15.28 4.63
CA GLY A 50 -17.53 15.21 4.33
C GLY A 50 -16.67 14.75 5.51
N LYS A 51 -17.27 14.36 6.64
CA LYS A 51 -16.58 13.98 7.85
C LYS A 51 -16.57 12.47 8.08
N ILE A 52 -15.46 11.96 8.58
CA ILE A 52 -15.30 10.59 9.07
C ILE A 52 -15.26 10.65 10.59
N ARG A 53 -16.18 9.95 11.23
CA ARG A 53 -16.29 9.85 12.68
C ARG A 53 -15.87 8.48 13.14
N LEU A 54 -14.85 8.40 13.97
CA LEU A 54 -14.31 7.14 14.50
C LEU A 54 -14.88 6.82 15.88
N PHE A 55 -15.38 7.82 16.61
CA PHE A 55 -16.12 7.66 17.85
C PHE A 55 -17.62 7.86 17.60
N ASN A 56 -18.45 6.96 18.13
CA ASN A 56 -19.89 7.03 18.00
C ASN A 56 -20.50 7.51 19.32
N THR A 57 -20.99 8.75 19.33
CA THR A 57 -21.59 9.40 20.51
C THR A 57 -22.91 8.79 20.98
N GLN A 58 -23.62 8.03 20.12
CA GLN A 58 -24.89 7.42 20.50
C GLN A 58 -24.72 6.16 21.38
N ASN A 59 -23.59 5.44 21.18
CA ASN A 59 -23.37 4.17 21.86
C ASN A 59 -21.97 4.02 22.44
N GLY A 60 -21.16 5.08 22.51
CA GLY A 60 -19.83 5.09 23.10
C GLY A 60 -18.80 4.17 22.40
N ASN A 61 -19.08 3.73 21.17
CA ASN A 61 -18.18 2.78 20.50
C ASN A 61 -17.06 3.47 19.71
N ILE A 62 -15.88 2.89 19.82
CA ILE A 62 -14.68 3.24 19.02
C ILE A 62 -13.90 1.98 18.69
N TYR A 63 -13.10 2.00 17.64
CA TYR A 63 -12.28 0.83 17.26
C TYR A 63 -11.24 0.48 18.33
N VAL A 64 -11.08 -0.83 18.62
CA VAL A 64 -10.11 -1.35 19.63
C VAL A 64 -8.68 -0.88 19.33
N GLY A 65 -8.27 -0.83 18.08
CA GLY A 65 -6.91 -0.41 17.70
C GLY A 65 -6.58 1.05 17.97
N LEU A 66 -7.56 1.87 18.41
CA LEU A 66 -7.36 3.27 18.81
C LEU A 66 -7.19 3.46 20.32
N LEU A 67 -7.08 2.38 21.10
CA LEU A 67 -6.94 2.47 22.55
C LEU A 67 -5.84 3.43 22.99
N ASP A 68 -4.64 3.31 22.40
CA ASP A 68 -3.52 4.20 22.74
C ASP A 68 -3.84 5.68 22.48
N ARG A 69 -4.69 5.96 21.47
CA ARG A 69 -5.15 7.33 21.14
C ARG A 69 -6.14 7.86 22.18
N ILE A 70 -6.99 6.96 22.72
CA ILE A 70 -7.91 7.34 23.81
C ILE A 70 -7.11 7.61 25.09
N VAL A 71 -6.15 6.76 25.42
CA VAL A 71 -5.27 6.96 26.57
C VAL A 71 -4.48 8.27 26.43
N GLN A 72 -4.00 8.59 25.23
CA GLN A 72 -3.31 9.85 24.99
C GLN A 72 -4.28 11.05 25.13
N PHE A 73 -5.49 10.96 24.61
CA PHE A 73 -6.53 11.96 24.82
C PHE A 73 -6.80 12.20 26.29
N CYS A 74 -6.94 11.15 27.11
CA CYS A 74 -7.13 11.30 28.55
C CYS A 74 -5.96 12.03 29.21
N LYS A 75 -4.73 11.74 28.83
CA LYS A 75 -3.54 12.43 29.33
C LYS A 75 -3.50 13.91 28.95
N ASP A 76 -3.84 14.21 27.70
CA ASP A 76 -3.80 15.58 27.16
C ASP A 76 -4.88 16.51 27.80
N HIS A 77 -6.00 15.91 28.27
CA HIS A 77 -7.11 16.60 28.91
C HIS A 77 -7.17 16.41 30.43
N GLU A 78 -6.15 15.78 31.02
CA GLU A 78 -6.09 15.47 32.46
C GLU A 78 -7.25 14.63 32.98
N TYR A 79 -7.85 13.80 32.12
CA TYR A 79 -8.91 12.85 32.49
C TYR A 79 -8.32 11.57 33.09
N THR A 80 -8.94 11.10 34.17
CA THR A 80 -8.67 9.76 34.72
C THR A 80 -9.44 8.70 33.94
N TYR A 81 -8.88 7.54 33.75
CA TYR A 81 -9.53 6.43 33.07
C TYR A 81 -9.28 5.11 33.79
N GLU A 82 -10.18 4.17 33.57
CA GLU A 82 -10.12 2.81 34.11
C GLU A 82 -10.43 1.81 33.00
N PHE A 83 -9.74 0.67 33.02
CA PHE A 83 -10.03 -0.45 32.16
C PHE A 83 -10.92 -1.44 32.87
N GLN A 84 -12.08 -1.71 32.28
CA GLN A 84 -13.01 -2.70 32.77
C GLN A 84 -12.87 -3.99 31.94
N GLU A 85 -12.70 -5.12 32.61
CA GLU A 85 -12.65 -6.43 31.96
C GLU A 85 -14.04 -6.84 31.46
N SER A 86 -14.12 -7.25 30.21
CA SER A 86 -15.33 -7.82 29.60
C SER A 86 -15.39 -9.33 29.90
N GLU A 87 -16.56 -9.84 30.24
CA GLU A 87 -16.79 -11.26 30.54
C GLU A 87 -16.31 -12.20 29.42
N TYR A 88 -16.52 -11.82 28.15
CA TYR A 88 -16.21 -12.66 26.98
C TYR A 88 -14.91 -12.27 26.25
N TYR A 89 -14.51 -11.01 26.33
CA TYR A 89 -13.41 -10.48 25.49
C TYR A 89 -12.21 -10.01 26.30
N GLY A 90 -12.26 -10.11 27.63
CA GLY A 90 -11.20 -9.74 28.54
C GLY A 90 -10.91 -8.24 28.58
N LEU A 91 -9.67 -7.87 28.89
CA LEU A 91 -9.23 -6.48 28.96
C LEU A 91 -9.14 -5.83 27.58
N PRO A 92 -9.27 -4.48 27.50
CA PRO A 92 -9.11 -3.71 26.25
C PRO A 92 -7.79 -3.92 25.54
N PHE A 93 -6.74 -4.30 26.27
CA PHE A 93 -5.42 -4.59 25.70
C PHE A 93 -4.88 -5.89 26.24
N GLU A 94 -4.05 -6.54 25.45
CA GLU A 94 -3.32 -7.73 25.84
C GLU A 94 -1.93 -7.70 25.23
N VAL A 95 -0.91 -7.96 26.02
CA VAL A 95 0.46 -8.17 25.58
C VAL A 95 0.86 -9.59 25.92
N ASN A 96 1.40 -10.31 24.94
CA ASN A 96 1.88 -11.66 25.16
C ASN A 96 3.36 -11.62 25.59
N ASP A 97 3.58 -11.56 26.91
CA ASP A 97 4.91 -11.48 27.50
C ASP A 97 5.72 -12.78 27.39
N PHE A 98 5.09 -13.90 27.03
CA PHE A 98 5.78 -15.17 26.74
C PHE A 98 6.50 -15.16 25.38
N ILE A 99 6.22 -14.20 24.50
CA ILE A 99 6.90 -14.05 23.22
C ILE A 99 8.23 -13.34 23.43
N SER A 100 9.34 -14.02 23.15
CA SER A 100 10.67 -13.44 23.13
C SER A 100 11.19 -13.25 21.68
N LYS A 101 12.06 -12.28 21.47
CA LYS A 101 12.64 -12.03 20.15
C LYS A 101 13.50 -13.20 19.68
N GLU A 102 14.27 -13.80 20.59
CA GLU A 102 15.07 -14.99 20.34
C GLU A 102 14.18 -16.18 19.93
N GLY A 103 13.10 -16.44 20.67
CA GLY A 103 12.16 -17.50 20.33
C GLY A 103 11.51 -17.30 18.95
N VAL A 104 11.19 -16.06 18.58
CA VAL A 104 10.67 -15.76 17.24
C VAL A 104 11.75 -15.96 16.16
N LYS A 105 12.99 -15.60 16.43
CA LYS A 105 14.12 -15.84 15.54
C LYS A 105 14.26 -17.34 15.25
N ASP A 106 14.43 -18.16 16.29
CA ASP A 106 14.61 -19.60 16.16
C ASP A 106 13.40 -20.24 15.44
N TYR A 107 12.19 -19.82 15.79
CA TYR A 107 10.98 -20.23 15.11
C TYR A 107 11.01 -19.90 13.62
N MET A 108 11.32 -18.66 13.21
CA MET A 108 11.36 -18.27 11.80
C MET A 108 12.43 -19.04 11.03
N PHE A 109 13.59 -19.29 11.62
CA PHE A 109 14.63 -20.12 11.00
C PHE A 109 14.20 -21.59 10.83
N SER A 110 13.40 -22.12 11.74
CA SER A 110 12.93 -23.51 11.68
C SER A 110 11.86 -23.78 10.60
N ILE A 111 11.10 -22.75 10.22
CA ILE A 111 9.97 -22.89 9.28
C ILE A 111 10.26 -22.41 7.86
N CYS A 112 11.33 -21.65 7.64
CA CYS A 112 11.61 -21.02 6.35
C CYS A 112 12.86 -21.61 5.68
N LYS A 113 12.77 -21.91 4.38
CA LYS A 113 13.93 -22.26 3.56
C LYS A 113 14.91 -21.10 3.37
N HIS A 114 14.43 -19.86 3.50
CA HIS A 114 15.24 -18.65 3.38
C HIS A 114 15.54 -18.06 4.74
N SER A 115 16.76 -17.61 4.96
CA SER A 115 17.16 -16.97 6.22
C SER A 115 16.42 -15.65 6.42
N PRO A 116 15.63 -15.51 7.51
CA PRO A 116 14.95 -14.26 7.83
C PRO A 116 15.96 -13.17 8.17
N ARG A 117 15.65 -11.94 7.80
CA ARG A 117 16.45 -10.77 8.14
C ARG A 117 16.04 -10.20 9.49
N GLU A 118 16.97 -9.53 10.19
CA GLU A 118 16.76 -9.01 11.54
C GLU A 118 15.48 -8.15 11.65
N TYR A 119 15.25 -7.22 10.71
CA TYR A 119 14.05 -6.40 10.71
C TYR A 119 12.75 -7.18 10.47
N GLN A 120 12.80 -8.32 9.78
CA GLN A 120 11.65 -9.20 9.58
C GLN A 120 11.32 -9.94 10.88
N ILE A 121 12.35 -10.40 11.59
CA ILE A 121 12.22 -11.00 12.93
C ILE A 121 11.59 -10.00 13.90
N GLU A 122 12.09 -8.75 13.90
CA GLU A 122 11.55 -7.66 14.72
C GLU A 122 10.08 -7.40 14.44
N GLY A 123 9.70 -7.31 13.14
CA GLY A 123 8.31 -7.08 12.73
C GLY A 123 7.37 -8.22 13.13
N VAL A 124 7.81 -9.48 13.01
CA VAL A 124 7.02 -10.64 13.43
C VAL A 124 6.93 -10.72 14.96
N TYR A 125 8.03 -10.44 15.68
CA TYR A 125 8.05 -10.35 17.12
C TYR A 125 7.04 -9.32 17.66
N ASP A 126 7.09 -8.11 17.13
CA ASP A 126 6.19 -7.04 17.56
C ASP A 126 4.71 -7.39 17.27
N ALA A 127 4.44 -8.00 16.10
CA ALA A 127 3.10 -8.47 15.74
C ALA A 127 2.57 -9.55 16.71
N LEU A 128 3.35 -10.60 16.97
CA LEU A 128 2.94 -11.71 17.81
C LEU A 128 2.79 -11.31 19.28
N ARG A 129 3.63 -10.37 19.75
CA ARG A 129 3.57 -9.87 21.12
C ARG A 129 2.29 -9.06 21.39
N HIS A 130 1.83 -8.26 20.43
CA HIS A 130 0.73 -7.32 20.64
C HIS A 130 -0.62 -7.79 20.07
N ASN A 131 -0.68 -8.94 19.41
CA ASN A 131 -1.90 -9.51 18.80
C ASN A 131 -2.55 -8.65 17.72
N ARG A 132 -2.23 -7.37 17.62
CA ARG A 132 -2.77 -6.40 16.66
C ARG A 132 -1.68 -5.42 16.25
N LYS A 133 -1.45 -5.30 14.94
CA LYS A 133 -0.44 -4.35 14.44
C LYS A 133 -0.68 -3.96 12.99
N LEU A 134 -0.47 -2.70 12.70
CA LEU A 134 -0.35 -2.21 11.33
C LEU A 134 1.14 -2.10 10.98
N LEU A 135 1.64 -3.05 10.22
CA LEU A 135 3.05 -3.18 9.88
C LEU A 135 3.37 -2.44 8.59
N ILE A 136 4.22 -1.42 8.68
CA ILE A 136 4.63 -0.60 7.53
C ILE A 136 6.00 -1.09 7.08
N SER A 137 6.04 -1.71 5.91
CA SER A 137 7.23 -2.32 5.35
C SER A 137 7.30 -2.07 3.84
N PRO A 138 8.33 -1.41 3.31
CA PRO A 138 8.37 -1.01 1.91
C PRO A 138 8.33 -2.20 0.96
N THR A 139 8.08 -1.93 -0.31
CA THR A 139 8.15 -2.94 -1.38
C THR A 139 9.55 -3.57 -1.39
N ALA A 140 9.63 -4.87 -1.67
CA ALA A 140 10.86 -5.66 -1.65
C ALA A 140 11.51 -5.89 -0.26
N SER A 141 10.85 -5.52 0.84
CA SER A 141 11.28 -5.86 2.20
C SER A 141 11.00 -7.31 2.62
N GLY A 142 10.26 -8.08 1.80
CA GLY A 142 9.86 -9.45 2.11
C GLY A 142 8.64 -9.53 3.03
N LYS A 143 7.61 -8.69 2.80
CA LYS A 143 6.33 -8.75 3.53
C LYS A 143 5.70 -10.14 3.54
N SER A 144 5.72 -10.85 2.40
CA SER A 144 5.14 -12.21 2.30
C SER A 144 5.79 -13.21 3.26
N LEU A 145 7.09 -13.09 3.54
CA LEU A 145 7.77 -13.94 4.51
C LEU A 145 7.31 -13.66 5.96
N MET A 146 7.08 -12.40 6.31
CA MET A 146 6.55 -12.04 7.62
C MET A 146 5.08 -12.51 7.77
N ILE A 147 4.25 -12.33 6.73
CA ILE A 147 2.88 -12.87 6.70
C ILE A 147 2.91 -14.39 6.86
N TYR A 148 3.74 -15.07 6.08
CA TYR A 148 3.94 -16.52 6.19
C TYR A 148 4.28 -16.96 7.59
N SER A 149 5.23 -16.29 8.25
CA SER A 149 5.67 -16.63 9.61
C SER A 149 4.54 -16.48 10.63
N ILE A 150 3.74 -15.41 10.53
CA ILE A 150 2.57 -15.20 11.39
C ILE A 150 1.50 -16.26 11.12
N VAL A 151 1.21 -16.57 9.86
CA VAL A 151 0.24 -17.60 9.47
C VAL A 151 0.64 -18.97 10.06
N ARG A 152 1.90 -19.38 9.85
CA ARG A 152 2.43 -20.65 10.36
C ARG A 152 2.37 -20.73 11.88
N TYR A 153 2.63 -19.61 12.57
CA TYR A 153 2.53 -19.53 14.04
C TYR A 153 1.12 -19.82 14.53
N TYR A 154 0.11 -19.23 13.91
CA TYR A 154 -1.29 -19.45 14.32
C TYR A 154 -1.89 -20.77 13.79
N VAL A 155 -1.45 -21.26 12.64
CA VAL A 155 -1.81 -22.63 12.18
C VAL A 155 -1.36 -23.67 13.18
N GLY A 156 -0.13 -23.58 13.71
CA GLY A 156 0.37 -24.48 14.75
C GLY A 156 -0.44 -24.43 16.07
N ARG A 157 -1.22 -23.37 16.28
CA ARG A 157 -2.14 -23.18 17.41
C ARG A 157 -3.60 -23.49 17.07
N LYS A 158 -3.84 -24.13 15.93
CA LYS A 158 -5.17 -24.52 15.42
C LYS A 158 -6.14 -23.35 15.24
N GLN A 159 -5.62 -22.14 14.96
CA GLN A 159 -6.43 -20.96 14.69
C GLN A 159 -6.84 -20.91 13.22
N SER A 160 -8.09 -20.46 12.94
CA SER A 160 -8.57 -20.22 11.58
C SER A 160 -8.20 -18.82 11.12
N ILE A 161 -7.65 -18.72 9.91
CA ILE A 161 -7.00 -17.51 9.40
C ILE A 161 -7.67 -17.04 8.10
N LEU A 162 -8.01 -15.76 8.05
CA LEU A 162 -8.47 -15.08 6.86
C LEU A 162 -7.40 -14.09 6.37
N ILE A 163 -6.91 -14.29 5.15
CA ILE A 163 -5.98 -13.37 4.49
C ILE A 163 -6.72 -12.66 3.36
N VAL A 164 -6.82 -11.34 3.45
CA VAL A 164 -7.52 -10.50 2.46
C VAL A 164 -6.51 -9.71 1.65
N VAL A 165 -6.53 -9.90 0.34
CA VAL A 165 -5.66 -9.21 -0.62
C VAL A 165 -6.49 -8.46 -1.67
N PRO A 166 -5.93 -7.44 -2.36
CA PRO A 166 -6.72 -6.63 -3.29
C PRO A 166 -7.04 -7.30 -4.64
N THR A 167 -6.21 -8.22 -5.13
CA THR A 167 -6.33 -8.80 -6.48
C THR A 167 -6.12 -10.30 -6.51
N THR A 168 -6.69 -10.98 -7.51
CA THR A 168 -6.50 -12.42 -7.76
C THR A 168 -5.04 -12.79 -7.98
N SER A 169 -4.28 -11.98 -8.69
CA SER A 169 -2.84 -12.20 -8.89
C SER A 169 -2.06 -12.22 -7.57
N LEU A 170 -2.46 -11.40 -6.58
CA LEU A 170 -1.84 -11.44 -5.25
C LEU A 170 -2.27 -12.66 -4.43
N VAL A 171 -3.49 -13.21 -4.65
CA VAL A 171 -3.89 -14.50 -4.07
C VAL A 171 -2.96 -15.61 -4.57
N GLU A 172 -2.77 -15.69 -5.89
CA GLU A 172 -1.90 -16.71 -6.50
C GLU A 172 -0.44 -16.53 -6.09
N GLN A 173 0.06 -15.29 -6.07
CA GLN A 173 1.43 -15.00 -5.65
C GLN A 173 1.66 -15.40 -4.20
N MET A 174 0.76 -15.05 -3.28
CA MET A 174 0.91 -15.38 -1.87
C MET A 174 0.89 -16.89 -1.63
N TYR A 175 0.00 -17.60 -2.31
CA TYR A 175 -0.06 -19.06 -2.27
C TYR A 175 1.24 -19.70 -2.77
N LYS A 176 1.78 -19.21 -3.89
CA LYS A 176 3.06 -19.65 -4.44
C LYS A 176 4.24 -19.31 -3.52
N ASP A 177 4.29 -18.08 -2.98
CA ASP A 177 5.33 -17.67 -2.05
C ASP A 177 5.38 -18.59 -0.82
N PHE A 178 4.22 -18.97 -0.27
CA PHE A 178 4.15 -19.90 0.88
C PHE A 178 4.67 -21.30 0.54
N ALA A 179 4.38 -21.81 -0.67
CA ALA A 179 4.95 -23.07 -1.15
C ALA A 179 6.48 -22.96 -1.34
N ASP A 180 6.96 -21.87 -1.90
CA ASP A 180 8.39 -21.62 -2.13
C ASP A 180 9.17 -21.50 -0.80
N TYR A 181 8.52 -21.04 0.29
CA TYR A 181 9.09 -21.02 1.64
C TYR A 181 9.15 -22.41 2.30
N GLY A 182 8.60 -23.44 1.66
CA GLY A 182 8.72 -24.83 2.09
C GLY A 182 7.51 -25.40 2.82
N TRP A 183 6.32 -24.83 2.61
CA TRP A 183 5.10 -25.31 3.24
C TRP A 183 4.24 -26.14 2.29
N ASP A 184 3.61 -27.17 2.82
CA ASP A 184 2.54 -27.90 2.11
C ASP A 184 1.23 -27.08 2.14
N VAL A 185 1.17 -26.11 1.23
CA VAL A 185 0.03 -25.18 1.16
C VAL A 185 -1.27 -25.89 0.77
N GLY A 186 -1.19 -27.00 0.05
CA GLY A 186 -2.37 -27.76 -0.39
C GLY A 186 -3.18 -28.31 0.76
N SER A 187 -2.52 -28.71 1.85
CA SER A 187 -3.19 -29.26 3.04
C SER A 187 -3.81 -28.21 3.96
N TYR A 188 -3.38 -26.94 3.88
CA TYR A 188 -3.79 -25.91 4.86
C TYR A 188 -4.50 -24.71 4.23
N CYS A 189 -4.20 -24.38 2.97
CA CYS A 189 -4.63 -23.14 2.37
C CYS A 189 -5.66 -23.35 1.26
N HIS A 190 -6.73 -22.58 1.29
CA HIS A 190 -7.72 -22.51 0.21
C HIS A 190 -7.79 -21.10 -0.38
N LYS A 191 -7.90 -21.02 -1.72
CA LYS A 191 -7.98 -19.78 -2.46
C LYS A 191 -9.42 -19.46 -2.85
N ILE A 192 -9.92 -18.26 -2.49
CA ILE A 192 -11.27 -17.81 -2.87
C ILE A 192 -11.18 -16.55 -3.72
N TYR A 193 -11.60 -16.67 -4.99
CA TYR A 193 -11.82 -15.56 -5.92
C TYR A 193 -12.81 -15.97 -7.01
N ALA A 194 -13.11 -15.10 -7.98
CA ALA A 194 -14.10 -15.39 -9.02
C ALA A 194 -13.84 -16.77 -9.70
N GLY A 195 -14.86 -17.62 -9.70
CA GLY A 195 -14.79 -18.98 -10.26
C GLY A 195 -14.23 -20.06 -9.34
N LYS A 196 -13.86 -19.72 -8.09
CA LYS A 196 -13.42 -20.70 -7.07
C LYS A 196 -14.52 -20.94 -6.04
N GLU A 197 -14.52 -22.16 -5.50
CA GLU A 197 -15.44 -22.59 -4.44
C GLU A 197 -15.23 -21.75 -3.17
N ARG A 198 -16.32 -21.37 -2.50
CA ARG A 198 -16.30 -20.55 -1.27
C ARG A 198 -16.40 -21.36 0.01
N GLU A 199 -16.98 -22.54 -0.06
CA GLU A 199 -17.12 -23.44 1.09
C GLU A 199 -15.86 -24.30 1.23
N THR A 200 -15.26 -24.28 2.39
CA THR A 200 -14.04 -25.04 2.69
C THR A 200 -13.83 -25.13 4.19
N ASP A 201 -13.28 -26.25 4.63
CA ASP A 201 -12.82 -26.46 6.01
C ASP A 201 -11.34 -26.10 6.20
N SER A 202 -10.67 -25.62 5.16
CA SER A 202 -9.28 -25.23 5.24
C SER A 202 -9.04 -24.19 6.34
N GLN A 203 -7.95 -24.37 7.05
CA GLN A 203 -7.60 -23.52 8.19
C GLN A 203 -7.20 -22.11 7.75
N VAL A 204 -6.62 -21.96 6.57
CA VAL A 204 -6.20 -20.68 6.01
C VAL A 204 -6.96 -20.38 4.72
N ILE A 205 -7.62 -19.25 4.67
CA ILE A 205 -8.28 -18.76 3.47
C ILE A 205 -7.53 -17.54 2.94
N ILE A 206 -7.09 -17.60 1.69
CA ILE A 206 -6.49 -16.49 0.96
C ILE A 206 -7.51 -16.00 -0.07
N THR A 207 -7.97 -14.75 0.03
CA THR A 207 -9.11 -14.27 -0.75
C THR A 207 -8.99 -12.81 -1.16
N THR A 208 -9.72 -12.45 -2.21
CA THR A 208 -9.96 -11.05 -2.53
C THR A 208 -11.17 -10.53 -1.76
N TRP A 209 -11.17 -9.25 -1.39
CA TRP A 209 -12.30 -8.63 -0.69
C TRP A 209 -13.61 -8.69 -1.47
N GLN A 210 -13.55 -8.62 -2.83
CA GLN A 210 -14.70 -8.69 -3.72
C GLN A 210 -15.47 -10.01 -3.58
N SER A 211 -14.77 -11.08 -3.26
CA SER A 211 -15.34 -12.41 -3.14
C SER A 211 -16.16 -12.62 -1.86
N ILE A 212 -15.84 -11.87 -0.80
CA ILE A 212 -16.39 -12.11 0.55
C ILE A 212 -17.19 -10.96 1.14
N TYR A 213 -17.12 -9.71 0.62
CA TYR A 213 -17.71 -8.54 1.30
C TYR A 213 -19.24 -8.62 1.47
N LYS A 214 -19.94 -9.35 0.58
CA LYS A 214 -21.39 -9.56 0.66
C LYS A 214 -21.81 -10.72 1.57
N LEU A 215 -20.87 -11.54 2.04
CA LEU A 215 -21.18 -12.69 2.89
C LEU A 215 -21.72 -12.24 4.25
N PRO A 216 -22.64 -13.03 4.85
CA PRO A 216 -23.21 -12.71 6.15
C PRO A 216 -22.17 -12.78 7.27
N ARG A 217 -22.44 -12.13 8.41
CA ARG A 217 -21.55 -12.11 9.57
C ARG A 217 -21.15 -13.53 10.00
N LYS A 218 -22.10 -14.48 10.04
CA LYS A 218 -21.87 -15.88 10.42
C LYS A 218 -20.71 -16.55 9.68
N TYR A 219 -20.44 -16.17 8.43
CA TYR A 219 -19.28 -16.67 7.68
C TYR A 219 -17.94 -16.31 8.34
N PHE A 220 -17.90 -15.14 8.98
CA PHE A 220 -16.69 -14.57 9.56
C PHE A 220 -16.44 -15.03 11.00
N ASP A 221 -17.43 -15.60 11.71
CA ASP A 221 -17.33 -15.99 13.11
C ASP A 221 -16.31 -17.12 13.35
N ARG A 222 -15.95 -17.89 12.31
CA ARG A 222 -14.94 -18.94 12.39
C ARG A 222 -13.51 -18.44 12.50
N PHE A 223 -13.24 -17.19 12.10
CA PHE A 223 -11.89 -16.66 12.00
C PHE A 223 -11.45 -15.97 13.29
N SER A 224 -10.37 -16.47 13.88
CA SER A 224 -9.70 -15.84 15.02
C SER A 224 -8.53 -14.93 14.60
N VAL A 225 -8.02 -15.10 13.36
CA VAL A 225 -6.92 -14.32 12.80
C VAL A 225 -7.36 -13.67 11.49
N VAL A 226 -7.10 -12.38 11.33
CA VAL A 226 -7.26 -11.67 10.06
C VAL A 226 -5.97 -10.96 9.68
N ILE A 227 -5.57 -11.14 8.42
CA ILE A 227 -4.41 -10.47 7.83
C ILE A 227 -4.86 -9.71 6.60
N GLY A 228 -4.57 -8.40 6.55
CA GLY A 228 -4.80 -7.55 5.39
C GLY A 228 -3.48 -7.20 4.72
N ASP A 229 -3.25 -7.69 3.50
CA ASP A 229 -2.14 -7.19 2.68
C ASP A 229 -2.58 -5.98 1.87
N GLU A 230 -1.64 -5.08 1.58
CA GLU A 230 -1.91 -3.74 1.04
C GLU A 230 -2.96 -2.99 1.89
N ALA A 231 -2.76 -3.01 3.21
CA ALA A 231 -3.70 -2.51 4.21
C ALA A 231 -4.16 -1.07 3.98
N HIS A 232 -3.38 -0.24 3.26
CA HIS A 232 -3.78 1.12 2.87
C HIS A 232 -5.11 1.19 2.08
N GLN A 233 -5.58 0.07 1.51
CA GLN A 233 -6.86 -0.01 0.81
C GLN A 233 -8.06 -0.22 1.77
N PHE A 234 -7.81 -0.64 3.02
CA PHE A 234 -8.86 -0.94 4.01
C PHE A 234 -9.62 0.30 4.55
N LYS A 235 -9.40 1.45 3.98
CA LYS A 235 -10.22 2.65 4.16
C LYS A 235 -11.53 2.64 3.35
N SER A 236 -11.70 1.73 2.38
CA SER A 236 -12.93 1.61 1.59
C SER A 236 -14.06 0.98 2.40
N LYS A 237 -15.32 1.41 2.13
CA LYS A 237 -16.51 0.92 2.85
C LYS A 237 -16.62 -0.61 2.87
N SER A 238 -16.32 -1.27 1.77
CA SER A 238 -16.41 -2.74 1.67
C SER A 238 -15.41 -3.45 2.59
N LEU A 239 -14.15 -2.99 2.62
CA LEU A 239 -13.11 -3.55 3.48
C LEU A 239 -13.35 -3.23 4.96
N VAL A 240 -13.78 -2.00 5.28
CA VAL A 240 -14.20 -1.63 6.64
C VAL A 240 -15.38 -2.51 7.10
N SER A 241 -16.34 -2.79 6.21
CA SER A 241 -17.47 -3.67 6.50
C SER A 241 -17.03 -5.12 6.79
N ILE A 242 -16.07 -5.67 6.02
CA ILE A 242 -15.49 -6.98 6.30
C ILE A 242 -14.87 -7.00 7.70
N MET A 243 -14.03 -6.02 8.00
CA MET A 243 -13.35 -5.92 9.30
C MET A 243 -14.34 -5.77 10.47
N GLY A 244 -15.47 -5.08 10.24
CA GLY A 244 -16.56 -4.94 11.22
C GLY A 244 -17.34 -6.22 11.48
N LYS A 245 -17.36 -7.17 10.52
CA LYS A 245 -18.00 -8.48 10.68
C LYS A 245 -17.16 -9.50 11.48
N LEU A 246 -15.85 -9.24 11.59
CA LEU A 246 -14.89 -10.11 12.29
C LEU A 246 -14.88 -9.84 13.80
N GLY A 247 -16.05 -9.94 14.47
CA GLY A 247 -16.22 -9.62 15.90
C GLY A 247 -15.38 -10.46 16.83
N ASP A 248 -15.02 -11.68 16.44
CA ASP A 248 -14.29 -12.66 17.25
C ASP A 248 -12.83 -12.85 16.81
N ALA A 249 -12.40 -12.12 15.75
CA ALA A 249 -11.01 -12.16 15.30
C ALA A 249 -10.11 -11.35 16.23
N LYS A 250 -9.51 -12.03 17.20
CA LYS A 250 -8.61 -11.45 18.21
C LYS A 250 -7.31 -10.93 17.60
N TYR A 251 -6.74 -11.67 16.63
CA TYR A 251 -5.42 -11.41 16.05
C TYR A 251 -5.59 -10.68 14.72
N ARG A 252 -5.10 -9.43 14.65
CA ARG A 252 -5.34 -8.54 13.51
C ARG A 252 -4.07 -7.92 13.00
N PHE A 253 -3.66 -8.23 11.78
CA PHE A 253 -2.40 -7.74 11.20
C PHE A 253 -2.65 -7.10 9.85
N GLY A 254 -2.28 -5.84 9.73
CA GLY A 254 -2.27 -5.11 8.46
C GLY A 254 -0.85 -4.96 7.94
N PHE A 255 -0.63 -5.24 6.67
CA PHE A 255 0.66 -5.03 6.00
C PHE A 255 0.51 -4.01 4.89
N THR A 256 1.40 -3.03 4.85
CA THR A 256 1.43 -2.05 3.76
C THR A 256 2.83 -1.52 3.50
N GLY A 257 3.13 -1.20 2.25
CA GLY A 257 4.39 -0.55 1.89
C GLY A 257 4.42 0.92 2.30
N THR A 258 3.27 1.57 2.30
CA THR A 258 3.15 3.01 2.53
C THR A 258 1.80 3.35 3.16
N LEU A 259 1.77 4.41 3.96
CA LEU A 259 0.53 5.04 4.38
C LEU A 259 0.30 6.32 3.56
N SER A 260 -0.96 6.65 3.29
CA SER A 260 -1.32 7.98 2.78
C SER A 260 -0.97 9.02 3.85
N GLY A 261 -0.50 10.22 3.44
CA GLY A 261 -0.13 11.29 4.37
C GLY A 261 -1.28 11.88 5.20
N SER A 262 -2.52 11.42 5.01
CA SER A 262 -3.69 11.91 5.77
C SER A 262 -3.80 11.17 7.10
N GLN A 263 -3.86 11.95 8.18
CA GLN A 263 -4.06 11.45 9.55
C GLN A 263 -5.34 10.60 9.67
N THR A 264 -6.41 11.03 9.02
CA THR A 264 -7.69 10.31 8.96
C THR A 264 -7.54 8.86 8.49
N HIS A 265 -6.86 8.67 7.36
CA HIS A 265 -6.66 7.34 6.81
C HIS A 265 -5.79 6.47 7.72
N LYS A 266 -4.77 7.07 8.34
CA LYS A 266 -3.92 6.37 9.30
C LYS A 266 -4.74 5.86 10.49
N TRP A 267 -5.60 6.70 11.07
CA TRP A 267 -6.38 6.32 12.25
C TRP A 267 -7.48 5.31 11.94
N VAL A 268 -8.08 5.34 10.74
CA VAL A 268 -8.99 4.25 10.30
C VAL A 268 -8.25 2.92 10.28
N LEU A 269 -7.05 2.87 9.73
CA LEU A 269 -6.27 1.64 9.62
C LEU A 269 -5.74 1.18 10.99
N GLU A 270 -5.24 2.10 11.82
CA GLU A 270 -4.86 1.80 13.20
C GLU A 270 -6.06 1.26 14.00
N GLY A 271 -7.24 1.83 13.81
CA GLY A 271 -8.47 1.34 14.43
C GLY A 271 -8.80 -0.11 14.09
N LEU A 272 -8.63 -0.48 12.82
CA LEU A 272 -8.95 -1.83 12.32
C LEU A 272 -7.90 -2.89 12.68
N PHE A 273 -6.60 -2.53 12.66
CA PHE A 273 -5.48 -3.47 12.81
C PHE A 273 -4.68 -3.29 14.10
N GLY A 274 -4.69 -2.12 14.71
CA GLY A 274 -3.85 -1.75 15.85
C GLY A 274 -2.81 -0.69 15.50
N PRO A 275 -2.02 -0.25 16.48
CA PRO A 275 -1.01 0.80 16.31
C PRO A 275 -0.04 0.51 15.16
N SER A 276 0.33 1.55 14.41
CA SER A 276 1.26 1.41 13.30
C SER A 276 2.70 1.25 13.78
N TYR A 277 3.43 0.30 13.17
CA TYR A 277 4.85 0.06 13.39
C TYR A 277 5.61 0.08 12.07
N LYS A 278 6.60 0.99 11.95
CA LYS A 278 7.46 1.07 10.77
C LYS A 278 8.66 0.15 10.96
N ILE A 279 8.68 -0.95 10.22
CA ILE A 279 9.69 -2.02 10.33
C ILE A 279 11.06 -1.55 9.83
N ILE A 280 11.11 -0.94 8.64
CA ILE A 280 12.34 -0.46 8.02
C ILE A 280 12.01 0.61 6.98
N LYS A 281 12.94 1.52 6.71
CA LYS A 281 12.86 2.49 5.60
C LYS A 281 13.47 1.95 4.32
N THR A 282 13.03 2.45 3.18
CA THR A 282 13.58 2.06 1.87
C THR A 282 15.08 2.36 1.77
N ASN A 283 15.51 3.53 2.27
CA ASN A 283 16.92 3.90 2.29
C ASN A 283 17.77 2.94 3.15
N GLU A 284 17.26 2.46 4.27
CA GLU A 284 17.97 1.47 5.10
C GLU A 284 18.13 0.13 4.37
N LEU A 285 17.10 -0.29 3.60
CA LEU A 285 17.20 -1.48 2.73
C LEU A 285 18.31 -1.33 1.68
N MET A 286 18.41 -0.13 1.07
CA MET A 286 19.49 0.18 0.10
C MET A 286 20.87 0.16 0.77
N LYS A 287 21.03 0.85 1.91
CA LYS A 287 22.30 0.89 2.67
C LYS A 287 22.77 -0.50 3.11
N LYS A 288 21.84 -1.36 3.52
CA LYS A 288 22.13 -2.76 3.88
C LYS A 288 22.34 -3.66 2.65
N GLY A 289 22.26 -3.12 1.44
CA GLY A 289 22.40 -3.88 0.22
C GLY A 289 21.31 -4.93 -0.03
N HIS A 290 20.14 -4.80 0.58
CA HIS A 290 19.03 -5.73 0.39
C HIS A 290 18.26 -5.48 -0.89
N VAL A 291 18.30 -4.26 -1.40
CA VAL A 291 17.74 -3.82 -2.67
C VAL A 291 18.78 -3.05 -3.46
N ALA A 292 18.54 -2.77 -4.75
CA ALA A 292 19.43 -1.97 -5.58
C ALA A 292 19.47 -0.52 -5.06
N SER A 293 20.56 0.20 -5.30
CA SER A 293 20.63 1.64 -5.07
C SER A 293 19.74 2.39 -6.06
N LEU A 294 19.31 3.60 -5.69
CA LEU A 294 18.43 4.45 -6.51
C LEU A 294 19.07 5.81 -6.74
N ASP A 295 19.19 6.21 -8.01
CA ASP A 295 19.42 7.59 -8.41
C ASP A 295 18.12 8.16 -8.99
N ILE A 296 17.78 9.40 -8.65
CA ILE A 296 16.61 10.09 -9.17
C ILE A 296 17.07 11.31 -9.95
N ASN A 297 16.74 11.36 -11.23
CA ASN A 297 16.93 12.52 -12.10
C ASN A 297 15.56 13.16 -12.36
N VAL A 298 15.29 14.30 -11.74
CA VAL A 298 14.09 15.09 -12.02
C VAL A 298 14.38 15.94 -13.27
N LEU A 299 13.72 15.62 -14.36
CA LEU A 299 13.86 16.30 -15.64
C LEU A 299 12.73 17.32 -15.78
N LEU A 300 13.03 18.59 -15.44
CA LEU A 300 12.06 19.68 -15.43
C LEU A 300 12.00 20.33 -16.80
N LEU A 301 10.99 19.97 -17.58
CA LEU A 301 10.74 20.52 -18.92
C LEU A 301 10.13 21.91 -18.81
N LYS A 302 10.84 22.90 -19.35
CA LYS A 302 10.41 24.31 -19.38
C LYS A 302 9.61 24.57 -20.64
N HIS A 303 8.30 24.74 -20.48
CA HIS A 303 7.37 25.11 -21.55
C HIS A 303 7.23 26.62 -21.67
N PRO A 304 6.71 27.11 -22.80
CA PRO A 304 6.22 28.47 -22.87
C PRO A 304 5.15 28.73 -21.80
N PRO A 305 5.23 29.87 -21.06
CA PRO A 305 4.27 30.17 -20.01
C PRO A 305 2.84 30.19 -20.53
N THR A 306 1.98 29.33 -20.01
CA THR A 306 0.58 29.18 -20.43
C THR A 306 -0.34 29.08 -19.23
N ARG A 307 -1.50 29.74 -19.27
CA ARG A 307 -2.52 29.64 -18.24
C ARG A 307 -3.56 28.61 -18.62
N PHE A 308 -3.83 27.68 -17.71
CA PHE A 308 -4.90 26.69 -17.79
C PHE A 308 -5.96 26.97 -16.72
N GLU A 309 -7.22 26.86 -17.07
CA GLU A 309 -8.33 27.04 -16.13
C GLU A 309 -8.51 25.81 -15.24
N THR A 310 -8.33 24.61 -15.79
CA THR A 310 -8.50 23.36 -15.06
C THR A 310 -7.23 22.50 -15.09
N PHE A 311 -7.13 21.59 -14.12
CA PHE A 311 -6.09 20.55 -14.12
C PHE A 311 -6.20 19.63 -15.35
N GLU A 312 -7.41 19.39 -15.81
CA GLU A 312 -7.66 18.52 -16.96
C GLU A 312 -7.11 19.13 -18.26
N ASP A 313 -7.34 20.42 -18.48
CA ASP A 313 -6.82 21.13 -19.66
C ASP A 313 -5.29 21.13 -19.69
N GLU A 314 -4.66 21.35 -18.52
CA GLU A 314 -3.19 21.29 -18.40
C GLU A 314 -2.67 19.88 -18.71
N VAL A 315 -3.32 18.84 -18.19
CA VAL A 315 -2.92 17.44 -18.47
C VAL A 315 -3.09 17.11 -19.95
N GLN A 316 -4.18 17.51 -20.60
CA GLN A 316 -4.38 17.28 -22.03
C GLN A 316 -3.29 17.97 -22.86
N TYR A 317 -2.93 19.22 -22.53
CA TYR A 317 -1.81 19.91 -23.17
C TYR A 317 -0.50 19.13 -23.03
N ILE A 318 -0.16 18.67 -21.82
CA ILE A 318 1.09 17.96 -21.53
C ILE A 318 1.18 16.65 -22.29
N ILE A 319 0.14 15.81 -22.25
CA ILE A 319 0.18 14.49 -22.89
C ILE A 319 0.13 14.58 -24.42
N GLY A 320 -0.48 15.64 -24.96
CA GLY A 320 -0.52 15.94 -26.41
C GLY A 320 0.69 16.70 -26.95
N HIS A 321 1.63 17.13 -26.09
CA HIS A 321 2.73 17.98 -26.51
C HIS A 321 3.83 17.20 -27.25
N ASN A 322 3.94 17.41 -28.56
CA ASN A 322 4.83 16.64 -29.45
C ASN A 322 6.30 16.66 -29.04
N GLN A 323 6.85 17.82 -28.70
CA GLN A 323 8.27 17.92 -28.32
C GLN A 323 8.55 17.18 -27.00
N ARG A 324 7.63 17.25 -26.05
CA ARG A 324 7.70 16.49 -24.81
C ARG A 324 7.70 14.99 -25.05
N ASN A 325 6.78 14.49 -25.87
CA ASN A 325 6.70 13.08 -26.19
C ASN A 325 7.92 12.60 -26.99
N ASN A 326 8.45 13.43 -27.91
CA ASN A 326 9.72 13.16 -28.58
C ASN A 326 10.91 13.15 -27.62
N PHE A 327 10.93 14.05 -26.62
CA PHE A 327 11.95 14.01 -25.58
C PHE A 327 11.92 12.69 -24.80
N ILE A 328 10.74 12.24 -24.36
CA ILE A 328 10.57 10.97 -23.63
C ILE A 328 10.99 9.80 -24.52
N LYS A 329 10.59 9.80 -25.80
CA LYS A 329 11.00 8.79 -26.78
C LYS A 329 12.52 8.74 -26.92
N ASN A 330 13.18 9.87 -27.15
CA ASN A 330 14.63 9.93 -27.31
C ASN A 330 15.35 9.44 -26.05
N LEU A 331 14.91 9.90 -24.87
CA LEU A 331 15.43 9.41 -23.59
C LEU A 331 15.31 7.89 -23.49
N ALA A 332 14.14 7.32 -23.79
CA ALA A 332 13.92 5.88 -23.71
C ALA A 332 14.79 5.07 -24.68
N LEU A 333 15.02 5.60 -25.89
CA LEU A 333 15.87 4.96 -26.90
C LEU A 333 17.37 5.05 -26.56
N ASP A 334 17.82 6.15 -25.95
CA ASP A 334 19.22 6.37 -25.56
C ASP A 334 19.63 5.56 -24.33
N LEU A 335 18.69 5.28 -23.42
CA LEU A 335 18.95 4.51 -22.21
C LEU A 335 19.31 3.06 -22.53
N LYS A 336 20.31 2.54 -21.83
CA LYS A 336 20.70 1.12 -21.84
C LYS A 336 20.09 0.38 -20.67
N GLY A 337 19.79 -0.89 -20.87
CA GLY A 337 19.12 -1.71 -19.88
C GLY A 337 17.62 -1.65 -19.97
N ASN A 338 16.95 -2.65 -19.39
CA ASN A 338 15.50 -2.73 -19.39
C ASN A 338 14.88 -1.47 -18.80
N THR A 339 14.07 -0.79 -19.58
CA THR A 339 13.50 0.53 -19.28
C THR A 339 11.99 0.45 -19.19
N LEU A 340 11.43 0.90 -18.07
CA LEU A 340 10.00 1.00 -17.84
C LEU A 340 9.53 2.45 -17.98
N ILE A 341 8.48 2.67 -18.79
CA ILE A 341 7.84 3.98 -18.94
C ILE A 341 6.44 3.91 -18.36
N LEU A 342 6.14 4.73 -17.36
CA LEU A 342 4.87 4.72 -16.66
C LEU A 342 3.97 5.88 -17.08
N PHE A 343 2.75 5.53 -17.52
CA PHE A 343 1.73 6.49 -17.94
C PHE A 343 0.42 6.33 -17.17
N ALA A 344 -0.44 7.37 -17.21
CA ALA A 344 -1.72 7.39 -16.50
C ALA A 344 -2.94 7.09 -17.40
N ARG A 345 -2.92 7.48 -18.69
CA ARG A 345 -4.04 7.37 -19.63
C ARG A 345 -3.65 6.51 -20.82
N VAL A 346 -4.42 5.44 -21.05
CA VAL A 346 -4.12 4.44 -22.08
C VAL A 346 -4.18 5.07 -23.48
N GLU A 347 -5.38 5.45 -23.94
CA GLU A 347 -5.62 5.96 -25.30
C GLU A 347 -5.00 7.35 -25.53
N GLY A 348 -5.10 8.24 -24.53
CA GLY A 348 -4.66 9.63 -24.68
C GLY A 348 -3.16 9.86 -24.56
N HIS A 349 -2.38 8.92 -24.02
CA HIS A 349 -0.94 9.10 -23.81
C HIS A 349 -0.12 7.82 -24.00
N GLY A 350 -0.52 6.71 -23.37
CA GLY A 350 0.27 5.47 -23.38
C GLY A 350 0.41 4.87 -24.77
N GLU A 351 -0.69 4.73 -25.47
CA GLU A 351 -0.71 4.18 -26.84
C GLU A 351 0.02 5.07 -27.85
N PRO A 352 -0.22 6.41 -27.92
CA PRO A 352 0.56 7.31 -28.77
C PRO A 352 2.06 7.24 -28.47
N LEU A 353 2.44 7.20 -27.18
CA LEU A 353 3.84 7.13 -26.77
C LEU A 353 4.48 5.78 -27.13
N TYR A 354 3.76 4.68 -26.94
CA TYR A 354 4.19 3.36 -27.38
C TYR A 354 4.43 3.31 -28.90
N ASN A 355 3.46 3.78 -29.69
CA ASN A 355 3.57 3.80 -31.15
C ASN A 355 4.77 4.66 -31.61
N LEU A 356 4.97 5.82 -30.98
CA LEU A 356 6.09 6.70 -31.26
C LEU A 356 7.44 6.04 -30.95
N ILE A 357 7.57 5.31 -29.87
CA ILE A 357 8.80 4.62 -29.49
C ILE A 357 9.02 3.41 -30.39
N ASN A 358 8.01 2.58 -30.57
CA ASN A 358 8.08 1.33 -31.33
C ASN A 358 8.47 1.59 -32.80
N SER A 359 7.89 2.62 -33.43
CA SER A 359 8.22 2.99 -34.82
C SER A 359 9.62 3.58 -35.02
N ASN A 360 10.30 3.97 -33.95
CA ASN A 360 11.65 4.54 -33.98
C ASN A 360 12.72 3.64 -33.34
N THR A 361 12.32 2.44 -32.93
CA THR A 361 13.21 1.47 -32.25
C THR A 361 14.00 0.68 -33.28
N VAL A 362 15.26 0.30 -32.94
CA VAL A 362 16.10 -0.58 -33.76
C VAL A 362 15.57 -2.01 -33.78
N ILE A 363 15.81 -2.75 -34.87
CA ILE A 363 15.18 -4.03 -35.20
C ILE A 363 15.27 -5.10 -34.09
N ASN A 364 16.29 -5.06 -33.24
CA ASN A 364 16.53 -6.10 -32.21
C ASN A 364 16.16 -5.66 -30.78
N ARG A 365 15.46 -4.55 -30.59
CA ARG A 365 15.05 -4.06 -29.27
C ARG A 365 13.54 -4.18 -29.10
N HIS A 366 13.08 -5.03 -28.18
CA HIS A 366 11.66 -5.21 -27.94
C HIS A 366 11.02 -4.02 -27.22
N VAL A 367 9.84 -3.64 -27.68
CA VAL A 367 8.99 -2.62 -27.04
C VAL A 367 7.64 -3.25 -26.72
N PHE A 368 7.27 -3.30 -25.45
CA PHE A 368 6.02 -3.89 -24.99
C PHE A 368 5.04 -2.81 -24.53
N PHE A 369 3.74 -3.03 -24.77
CA PHE A 369 2.66 -2.17 -24.29
C PHE A 369 1.78 -2.93 -23.30
N VAL A 370 1.68 -2.43 -22.06
CA VAL A 370 1.01 -3.14 -20.97
C VAL A 370 0.03 -2.23 -20.21
N HIS A 371 -1.24 -2.60 -20.24
CA HIS A 371 -2.32 -1.90 -19.54
C HIS A 371 -3.38 -2.86 -19.00
N GLY A 372 -4.43 -2.35 -18.36
CA GLY A 372 -5.48 -3.17 -17.74
C GLY A 372 -6.23 -4.11 -18.69
N GLY A 373 -6.29 -3.78 -20.00
CA GLY A 373 -6.93 -4.61 -21.02
C GLY A 373 -6.08 -5.77 -21.55
N VAL A 374 -4.78 -5.84 -21.21
CA VAL A 374 -3.92 -6.97 -21.61
C VAL A 374 -4.22 -8.19 -20.72
N ALA A 375 -4.37 -9.37 -21.31
CA ALA A 375 -4.62 -10.60 -20.57
C ALA A 375 -3.51 -10.93 -19.57
N THR A 376 -3.84 -11.68 -18.52
CA THR A 376 -2.87 -11.98 -17.45
C THR A 376 -1.73 -12.86 -17.96
N GLU A 377 -2.05 -13.80 -18.84
CA GLU A 377 -1.10 -14.71 -19.49
C GLU A 377 -0.10 -13.94 -20.34
N ASP A 378 -0.56 -12.98 -21.15
CA ASP A 378 0.29 -12.15 -22.00
C ASP A 378 1.24 -11.27 -21.14
N ARG A 379 0.74 -10.73 -20.02
CA ARG A 379 1.57 -9.96 -19.08
C ARG A 379 2.67 -10.81 -18.46
N GLU A 380 2.38 -12.09 -18.18
CA GLU A 380 3.37 -13.00 -17.62
C GLU A 380 4.43 -13.36 -18.68
N GLN A 381 4.04 -13.58 -19.93
CA GLN A 381 4.98 -13.79 -21.03
C GLN A 381 5.90 -12.57 -21.24
N ILE A 382 5.33 -11.34 -21.25
CA ILE A 382 6.12 -10.09 -21.34
C ILE A 382 7.11 -9.99 -20.16
N ARG A 383 6.70 -10.37 -18.95
CA ARG A 383 7.58 -10.41 -17.78
C ARG A 383 8.74 -11.37 -17.99
N GLU A 384 8.47 -12.60 -18.44
CA GLU A 384 9.48 -13.63 -18.66
C GLU A 384 10.48 -13.22 -19.75
N ILE A 385 9.99 -12.69 -20.87
CA ILE A 385 10.85 -12.18 -21.95
C ILE A 385 11.73 -11.05 -21.42
N THR A 386 11.15 -10.07 -20.71
CA THR A 386 11.92 -8.92 -20.16
C THR A 386 12.97 -9.37 -19.14
N GLU A 387 12.68 -10.40 -18.34
CA GLU A 387 13.66 -10.92 -17.37
C GLU A 387 14.86 -11.61 -18.04
N SER A 388 14.65 -12.20 -19.22
CA SER A 388 15.72 -12.81 -20.02
C SER A 388 16.51 -11.80 -20.87
N GLU A 389 15.90 -10.66 -21.18
CA GLU A 389 16.53 -9.60 -21.98
C GLU A 389 17.27 -8.57 -21.15
N SER A 390 18.20 -7.89 -21.81
CA SER A 390 19.04 -6.87 -21.16
C SER A 390 18.71 -5.42 -21.59
N ASP A 391 17.89 -5.21 -22.60
CA ASP A 391 17.64 -3.88 -23.19
C ASP A 391 16.21 -3.71 -23.77
N ALA A 392 15.20 -4.26 -23.12
CA ALA A 392 13.80 -4.08 -23.51
C ALA A 392 13.20 -2.77 -23.00
N ILE A 393 12.18 -2.26 -23.72
CA ILE A 393 11.37 -1.10 -23.29
C ILE A 393 9.95 -1.58 -22.99
N ILE A 394 9.41 -1.19 -21.83
CA ILE A 394 8.04 -1.50 -21.44
C ILE A 394 7.30 -0.18 -21.21
N VAL A 395 6.25 0.06 -21.98
CA VAL A 395 5.33 1.18 -21.80
C VAL A 395 4.12 0.66 -21.04
N ALA A 396 3.98 1.00 -19.75
CA ALA A 396 2.98 0.41 -18.88
C ALA A 396 2.12 1.45 -18.14
N SER A 397 0.84 1.11 -17.90
CA SER A 397 0.02 1.94 -17.04
C SER A 397 0.43 1.80 -15.56
N TYR A 398 0.40 2.91 -14.80
CA TYR A 398 0.67 2.89 -13.35
C TYR A 398 -0.17 1.85 -12.60
N GLY A 399 -1.44 1.70 -12.96
CA GLY A 399 -2.35 0.76 -12.31
C GLY A 399 -1.90 -0.68 -12.49
N THR A 400 -1.63 -1.07 -13.72
CA THR A 400 -1.23 -2.45 -14.06
C THR A 400 0.14 -2.80 -13.48
N PHE A 401 1.09 -1.86 -13.55
CA PHE A 401 2.42 -2.08 -12.98
C PHE A 401 2.40 -2.15 -11.45
N SER A 402 1.60 -1.32 -10.78
CA SER A 402 1.54 -1.31 -9.31
C SER A 402 0.91 -2.58 -8.70
N THR A 403 0.09 -3.33 -9.45
CA THR A 403 -0.68 -4.46 -8.91
C THR A 403 -0.37 -5.82 -9.54
N GLY A 404 0.30 -5.90 -10.69
CA GLY A 404 0.32 -7.14 -11.46
C GLY A 404 1.64 -7.59 -12.09
N ILE A 405 2.65 -6.75 -12.24
CA ILE A 405 3.88 -7.12 -12.94
C ILE A 405 5.08 -7.03 -12.00
N ASN A 406 5.81 -8.13 -11.88
CA ASN A 406 6.99 -8.24 -11.03
C ASN A 406 8.24 -8.55 -11.87
N ILE A 407 8.87 -7.52 -12.42
CA ILE A 407 10.10 -7.65 -13.20
C ILE A 407 11.28 -7.25 -12.31
N LYS A 408 12.23 -8.17 -12.08
CA LYS A 408 13.43 -7.93 -11.26
C LYS A 408 14.50 -7.16 -12.02
N ASN A 409 14.60 -7.41 -13.33
CA ASN A 409 15.68 -6.90 -14.18
C ASN A 409 15.34 -5.54 -14.83
N LEU A 410 14.73 -4.60 -14.07
CA LEU A 410 14.48 -3.23 -14.54
C LEU A 410 15.59 -2.29 -14.08
N HIS A 411 16.27 -1.64 -15.02
CA HIS A 411 17.39 -0.72 -14.77
C HIS A 411 16.91 0.73 -14.70
N ASN A 412 15.99 1.12 -15.57
CA ASN A 412 15.51 2.48 -15.68
C ASN A 412 13.98 2.55 -15.53
N VAL A 413 13.50 3.62 -14.91
CA VAL A 413 12.08 3.96 -14.89
C VAL A 413 11.90 5.40 -15.31
N ILE A 414 10.94 5.65 -16.18
CA ILE A 414 10.54 7.00 -16.62
C ILE A 414 9.10 7.24 -16.12
N PHE A 415 8.90 8.22 -15.26
CA PHE A 415 7.58 8.73 -14.92
C PHE A 415 7.12 9.70 -16.02
N ALA A 416 6.42 9.17 -17.03
CA ALA A 416 5.97 9.95 -18.18
C ALA A 416 4.72 10.80 -17.90
N SER A 417 3.89 10.43 -16.94
CA SER A 417 2.69 11.17 -16.53
C SER A 417 2.83 11.75 -15.13
N PRO A 418 2.35 12.98 -14.89
CA PRO A 418 2.40 13.60 -13.56
C PRO A 418 1.52 12.85 -12.57
N SER A 419 2.06 12.56 -11.38
CA SER A 419 1.34 11.91 -10.29
C SER A 419 1.74 12.52 -8.94
N LYS A 420 0.74 12.89 -8.12
CA LYS A 420 0.94 13.31 -6.72
C LYS A 420 0.81 12.14 -5.72
N SER A 421 0.41 10.96 -6.18
CA SER A 421 0.12 9.83 -5.29
C SER A 421 1.39 9.23 -4.68
N ARG A 422 1.61 9.51 -3.39
CA ARG A 422 2.72 8.95 -2.59
C ARG A 422 2.79 7.42 -2.71
N ILE A 423 1.65 6.73 -2.54
CA ILE A 423 1.58 5.27 -2.58
C ILE A 423 2.03 4.76 -3.94
N ARG A 424 1.46 5.30 -5.02
CA ARG A 424 1.78 4.89 -6.40
C ARG A 424 3.26 5.08 -6.72
N ASN A 425 3.81 6.25 -6.36
CA ASN A 425 5.21 6.58 -6.63
C ASN A 425 6.16 5.63 -5.88
N LEU A 426 5.96 5.43 -4.57
CA LEU A 426 6.80 4.54 -3.77
C LEU A 426 6.64 3.06 -4.13
N GLN A 427 5.46 2.61 -4.53
CA GLN A 427 5.27 1.24 -5.02
C GLN A 427 6.00 1.02 -6.35
N SER A 428 5.93 1.99 -7.27
CA SER A 428 6.64 1.93 -8.55
C SER A 428 8.16 1.91 -8.34
N ILE A 429 8.69 2.81 -7.51
CA ILE A 429 10.10 2.84 -7.13
C ILE A 429 10.52 1.51 -6.49
N GLY A 430 9.79 1.05 -5.49
CA GLY A 430 10.14 -0.17 -4.74
C GLY A 430 10.18 -1.44 -5.61
N ARG A 431 9.38 -1.52 -6.69
CA ARG A 431 9.45 -2.65 -7.63
C ARG A 431 10.71 -2.61 -8.47
N VAL A 432 11.13 -1.42 -8.88
CA VAL A 432 12.35 -1.22 -9.65
C VAL A 432 13.59 -1.47 -8.80
N LEU A 433 13.53 -1.27 -7.49
CA LEU A 433 14.64 -1.53 -6.57
C LEU A 433 14.92 -3.02 -6.32
N ARG A 434 14.07 -3.94 -6.80
CA ARG A 434 14.32 -5.37 -6.65
C ARG A 434 15.64 -5.76 -7.32
N LYS A 435 16.44 -6.57 -6.63
CA LYS A 435 17.69 -7.08 -7.18
C LYS A 435 17.43 -8.18 -8.22
N GLY A 436 18.04 -8.05 -9.38
CA GLY A 436 18.27 -9.12 -10.34
C GLY A 436 19.69 -9.69 -10.16
N SER A 437 20.04 -10.74 -10.89
CA SER A 437 21.34 -11.39 -10.81
C SER A 437 22.53 -10.43 -11.06
N ASN A 438 22.38 -9.45 -11.95
CA ASN A 438 23.41 -8.51 -12.35
C ASN A 438 23.08 -7.04 -12.07
N LYS A 439 22.04 -6.76 -11.27
CA LYS A 439 21.54 -5.43 -11.04
C LYS A 439 21.88 -4.93 -9.63
N THR A 440 22.74 -3.92 -9.55
CA THR A 440 23.13 -3.25 -8.30
C THR A 440 22.51 -1.85 -8.16
N LYS A 441 22.09 -1.24 -9.27
CA LYS A 441 21.60 0.13 -9.35
C LYS A 441 20.34 0.24 -10.22
N ALA A 442 19.46 1.17 -9.87
CA ALA A 442 18.32 1.58 -10.66
C ALA A 442 18.29 3.11 -10.80
N THR A 443 17.78 3.61 -11.92
CA THR A 443 17.65 5.06 -12.15
C THR A 443 16.18 5.41 -12.43
N LEU A 444 15.68 6.39 -11.70
CA LEU A 444 14.37 7.01 -11.96
C LEU A 444 14.56 8.32 -12.71
N TYR A 445 13.92 8.47 -13.85
CA TYR A 445 13.75 9.71 -14.59
C TYR A 445 12.35 10.25 -14.34
N ASP A 446 12.27 11.26 -13.48
CA ASP A 446 11.00 11.89 -13.09
C ASP A 446 10.72 13.08 -13.99
N ILE A 447 9.89 12.88 -15.02
CA ILE A 447 9.51 13.96 -15.94
C ILE A 447 8.50 14.88 -15.25
N ALA A 448 8.84 16.16 -15.22
CA ALA A 448 7.99 17.21 -14.68
C ALA A 448 7.90 18.37 -15.67
N ASP A 449 6.79 19.09 -15.62
CA ASP A 449 6.46 20.13 -16.60
C ASP A 449 6.27 21.47 -15.87
N ASP A 450 7.10 22.45 -16.19
CA ASP A 450 6.96 23.83 -15.73
C ASP A 450 6.35 24.69 -16.84
N ILE A 451 5.07 25.02 -16.66
CA ILE A 451 4.26 25.84 -17.55
C ILE A 451 3.83 27.12 -16.81
N SER A 452 4.51 27.44 -15.71
CA SER A 452 4.15 28.53 -14.81
C SER A 452 3.89 29.82 -15.55
N TYR A 453 2.79 30.50 -15.22
CA TYR A 453 2.41 31.77 -15.81
C TYR A 453 2.42 32.88 -14.76
N LYS A 454 3.24 33.91 -14.97
CA LYS A 454 3.51 34.96 -13.99
C LYS A 454 3.95 34.34 -12.64
N SER A 455 3.33 34.71 -11.53
CA SER A 455 3.62 34.17 -10.20
C SER A 455 2.88 32.87 -9.87
N ARG A 456 2.02 32.36 -10.77
CA ARG A 456 1.20 31.16 -10.53
C ARG A 456 1.91 29.91 -11.06
N ARG A 457 2.20 28.97 -10.16
CA ARG A 457 2.65 27.63 -10.54
C ARG A 457 1.52 26.86 -11.17
N ASN A 458 1.83 26.04 -12.15
CA ASN A 458 0.88 25.14 -12.78
C ASN A 458 0.57 23.93 -11.89
N TYR A 459 -0.52 23.20 -12.17
CA TYR A 459 -1.02 22.10 -11.35
C TYR A 459 -0.02 20.93 -11.26
N THR A 460 0.56 20.54 -12.39
CA THR A 460 1.46 19.37 -12.44
C THR A 460 2.84 19.68 -11.84
N LEU A 461 3.27 20.93 -11.82
CA LEU A 461 4.45 21.35 -11.07
C LEU A 461 4.23 21.22 -9.56
N ASN A 462 3.01 21.48 -9.05
CA ASN A 462 2.68 21.20 -7.67
C ASN A 462 2.72 19.69 -7.36
N HIS A 463 2.40 18.82 -8.32
CA HIS A 463 2.58 17.37 -8.16
C HIS A 463 4.06 16.98 -8.02
N LEU A 464 4.98 17.65 -8.72
CA LEU A 464 6.42 17.45 -8.51
C LEU A 464 6.83 17.82 -7.09
N ILE A 465 6.36 18.96 -6.56
CA ILE A 465 6.66 19.38 -5.19
C ILE A 465 6.25 18.29 -4.18
N GLU A 466 5.08 17.68 -4.36
CA GLU A 466 4.65 16.57 -3.52
C GLU A 466 5.55 15.34 -3.67
N ARG A 467 6.05 15.02 -4.87
CA ARG A 467 7.03 13.93 -5.07
C ARG A 467 8.36 14.23 -4.39
N ILE A 468 8.86 15.47 -4.48
CA ILE A 468 10.09 15.89 -3.80
C ILE A 468 9.97 15.76 -2.28
N LYS A 469 8.82 16.10 -1.69
CA LYS A 469 8.57 15.84 -0.26
C LYS A 469 8.76 14.35 0.07
N VAL A 470 8.20 13.46 -0.77
CA VAL A 470 8.36 12.01 -0.60
C VAL A 470 9.83 11.59 -0.70
N TYR A 471 10.58 12.12 -1.67
CA TYR A 471 12.01 11.81 -1.81
C TYR A 471 12.82 12.23 -0.58
N ASN A 472 12.53 13.43 -0.04
CA ASN A 472 13.16 13.91 1.18
C ASN A 472 12.81 13.05 2.42
N GLU A 473 11.53 12.68 2.60
CA GLU A 473 11.08 11.84 3.71
C GLU A 473 11.67 10.42 3.70
N GLU A 474 11.87 9.85 2.50
CA GLU A 474 12.51 8.56 2.31
C GLU A 474 14.05 8.66 2.24
N ASN A 475 14.62 9.89 2.30
CA ASN A 475 16.03 10.20 2.18
C ASN A 475 16.65 9.67 0.87
N PHE A 476 15.93 9.83 -0.25
CA PHE A 476 16.46 9.54 -1.58
C PHE A 476 17.30 10.72 -2.08
N ASN A 477 18.42 10.42 -2.73
CA ASN A 477 19.18 11.42 -3.44
C ASN A 477 18.51 11.73 -4.79
N TYR A 478 18.42 13.01 -5.15
CA TYR A 478 17.88 13.42 -6.44
C TYR A 478 18.59 14.68 -6.96
N ASP A 479 18.66 14.77 -8.28
CA ASP A 479 19.15 15.94 -9.02
C ASP A 479 18.02 16.54 -9.86
N ILE A 480 17.99 17.87 -10.01
CA ILE A 480 16.99 18.56 -10.83
C ILE A 480 17.70 19.18 -12.04
N VAL A 481 17.32 18.73 -13.22
CA VAL A 481 17.85 19.24 -14.51
C VAL A 481 16.75 20.00 -15.24
N ASN A 482 17.01 21.28 -15.55
CA ASN A 482 16.09 22.11 -16.34
C ASN A 482 16.34 21.88 -17.83
N ILE A 483 15.30 21.56 -18.57
CA ILE A 483 15.38 21.27 -20.01
C ILE A 483 14.42 22.19 -20.75
N PRO A 484 14.92 23.18 -21.51
CA PRO A 484 14.08 24.06 -22.28
C PRO A 484 13.45 23.30 -23.46
N LEU A 485 12.12 23.31 -23.56
CA LEU A 485 11.43 22.92 -24.79
C LEU A 485 11.41 24.11 -25.73
N LYS A 486 11.98 23.94 -26.92
CA LYS A 486 11.97 24.98 -27.96
C LYS A 486 10.51 25.29 -28.36
N LYS A 487 10.26 26.52 -28.87
CA LYS A 487 8.95 26.88 -29.43
C LYS A 487 8.63 26.07 -30.67
#